data_338aca35ad503dbf743acf6e90be296e
#
_entry.id   338aca35ad503dbf743acf6e90be296e
#
_cell.length_a   1.000
_cell.length_b   1.000
_cell.length_c   1.000
_cell.angle_alpha   90.00
_cell.angle_beta   90.00
_cell.angle_gamma   90.00
#
_symmetry.space_group_name_H-M   'P 1'
#
loop_
_entity.id
_entity.type
_entity.pdbx_description
1 polymer ?
#
loop_
_entity_poly.entity_id
_entity_poly.type
_entity_poly.pdbx_seq_one_letter_code
_entity_poly.pdbx_strand_id
1 'polypeptide(L)'
;MSPALYKWGTIDVEGERANVLFGLDPNSGSNYIEDDADRETYEGRNDPLFKEGIQLIKDNLEAGKFFWEKGFFQLQMNYMLLWSAIDRYCKLKYNKESDYANRRELAQEKVFKDALRRIETDEYRTIYSSDDLSERKFDVENEIYCMNYYYTLRCNIVHRGKSSVRDVGLLRKATEDLLQIFETILDETFSEK
;
A
#
# COMPACT_ATOMS: atom_id res chain seq x y z
N MET A 1 -30.53 -0.81 0.65
CA MET A 1 -29.86 -1.70 -0.33
C MET A 1 -28.47 -1.97 0.22
N SER A 2 -28.18 -3.20 0.60
CA SER A 2 -26.80 -3.57 1.00
C SER A 2 -25.87 -3.39 -0.22
N PRO A 3 -24.68 -2.83 -0.03
CA PRO A 3 -23.69 -2.76 -1.11
C PRO A 3 -23.44 -4.16 -1.66
N ALA A 4 -23.34 -4.26 -2.97
CA ALA A 4 -22.97 -5.51 -3.62
C ALA A 4 -21.57 -5.91 -3.14
N LEU A 5 -21.53 -6.99 -2.38
CA LEU A 5 -20.27 -7.60 -1.98
C LEU A 5 -19.74 -8.40 -3.17
N TYR A 6 -18.42 -8.43 -3.32
CA TYR A 6 -17.76 -9.19 -4.37
C TYR A 6 -16.96 -10.34 -3.75
N LYS A 7 -17.00 -11.45 -4.40
CA LYS A 7 -16.33 -12.68 -4.00
C LYS A 7 -15.36 -13.08 -5.11
N TRP A 8 -14.17 -13.47 -4.73
CA TRP A 8 -13.26 -14.16 -5.62
C TRP A 8 -13.79 -15.56 -5.93
N GLY A 9 -13.85 -15.90 -7.17
CA GLY A 9 -14.20 -17.23 -7.63
C GLY A 9 -13.24 -17.68 -8.71
N THR A 10 -13.26 -18.97 -9.01
CA THR A 10 -12.42 -19.56 -10.03
C THR A 10 -13.28 -19.87 -11.26
N ILE A 11 -12.87 -19.44 -12.43
CA ILE A 11 -13.46 -19.84 -13.71
C ILE A 11 -12.41 -20.56 -14.55
N ASP A 12 -12.87 -21.51 -15.36
CA ASP A 12 -12.04 -22.12 -16.40
C ASP A 12 -12.07 -21.24 -17.65
N VAL A 13 -10.92 -20.73 -18.03
CA VAL A 13 -10.71 -19.99 -19.27
C VAL A 13 -9.71 -20.78 -20.09
N GLU A 14 -10.16 -21.39 -21.22
CA GLU A 14 -9.30 -22.17 -22.11
C GLU A 14 -8.52 -23.30 -21.42
N GLY A 15 -9.11 -23.90 -20.37
CA GLY A 15 -8.49 -25.00 -19.62
C GLY A 15 -7.53 -24.55 -18.51
N GLU A 16 -7.36 -23.25 -18.30
CA GLU A 16 -6.65 -22.69 -17.17
C GLU A 16 -7.64 -22.11 -16.15
N ARG A 17 -7.42 -22.38 -14.87
CA ARG A 17 -8.21 -21.81 -13.79
C ARG A 17 -7.71 -20.40 -13.48
N ALA A 18 -8.56 -19.43 -13.72
CA ALA A 18 -8.29 -18.04 -13.37
C ALA A 18 -9.16 -17.62 -12.17
N ASN A 19 -8.56 -16.96 -11.20
CA ASN A 19 -9.30 -16.33 -10.13
C ASN A 19 -9.94 -15.05 -10.63
N VAL A 20 -11.24 -14.93 -10.48
CA VAL A 20 -12.02 -13.76 -10.90
C VAL A 20 -12.85 -13.22 -9.76
N LEU A 21 -13.05 -11.91 -9.77
CA LEU A 21 -13.89 -11.23 -8.82
C LEU A 21 -15.37 -11.35 -9.24
N PHE A 22 -16.18 -12.03 -8.45
CA PHE A 22 -17.61 -12.15 -8.65
C PHE A 22 -18.41 -11.30 -7.66
N GLY A 23 -19.61 -10.92 -8.09
CA GLY A 23 -20.61 -10.39 -7.17
C GLY A 23 -20.95 -11.43 -6.10
N LEU A 24 -20.94 -11.02 -4.84
CA LEU A 24 -21.25 -11.93 -3.75
C LEU A 24 -22.73 -12.34 -3.77
N ASP A 25 -22.96 -13.60 -3.46
CA ASP A 25 -24.28 -14.08 -3.14
C ASP A 25 -24.84 -13.27 -1.94
N PRO A 26 -25.94 -12.51 -2.12
CA PRO A 26 -26.53 -11.72 -1.07
C PRO A 26 -26.99 -12.55 0.12
N ASN A 27 -27.12 -13.88 -0.03
CA ASN A 27 -27.57 -14.78 1.01
C ASN A 27 -26.41 -15.42 1.81
N SER A 28 -25.17 -15.20 1.43
CA SER A 28 -24.03 -15.88 2.06
C SER A 28 -23.71 -15.40 3.47
N GLY A 29 -24.24 -14.29 3.92
CA GLY A 29 -24.08 -13.75 5.30
C GLY A 29 -22.64 -13.54 5.75
N SER A 30 -21.66 -13.94 4.96
CA SER A 30 -20.24 -13.77 5.26
C SER A 30 -19.70 -12.55 4.54
N ASN A 31 -19.17 -11.63 5.31
CA ASN A 31 -18.59 -10.39 4.79
C ASN A 31 -17.29 -10.59 4.02
N TYR A 32 -16.66 -11.74 4.13
CA TYR A 32 -15.52 -12.19 3.32
C TYR A 32 -15.47 -13.70 3.42
N ILE A 33 -15.57 -14.41 2.31
CA ILE A 33 -15.03 -15.75 2.26
C ILE A 33 -13.54 -15.54 1.98
N GLU A 34 -12.74 -15.58 3.03
CA GLU A 34 -11.36 -15.99 2.90
C GLU A 34 -11.43 -17.43 2.41
N ASP A 35 -11.27 -17.63 1.11
CA ASP A 35 -11.08 -18.96 0.57
C ASP A 35 -9.80 -19.51 1.21
N ASP A 36 -9.82 -20.78 1.66
CA ASP A 36 -8.62 -21.40 2.20
C ASP A 36 -7.46 -21.37 1.19
N ALA A 37 -7.77 -21.37 -0.12
CA ALA A 37 -6.80 -21.14 -1.19
C ALA A 37 -6.12 -19.75 -1.11
N ASP A 38 -6.84 -18.72 -0.70
CA ASP A 38 -6.25 -17.39 -0.47
C ASP A 38 -5.30 -17.41 0.75
N ARG A 39 -5.58 -18.17 1.79
CA ARG A 39 -4.68 -18.30 2.94
C ARG A 39 -3.36 -18.96 2.57
N GLU A 40 -3.35 -19.97 1.72
CA GLU A 40 -2.13 -20.62 1.25
C GLU A 40 -1.24 -19.68 0.42
N THR A 41 -1.82 -18.74 -0.35
CA THR A 41 -1.06 -17.74 -1.08
C THR A 41 -0.49 -16.62 -0.21
N TYR A 42 -0.92 -16.52 1.03
CA TYR A 42 -0.44 -15.51 2.00
C TYR A 42 0.77 -15.94 2.82
N GLU A 43 1.23 -17.15 2.70
CA GLU A 43 2.38 -17.62 3.46
C GLU A 43 3.66 -16.94 3.00
N GLY A 44 4.02 -15.92 3.75
CA GLY A 44 5.32 -15.30 3.68
C GLY A 44 5.54 -14.41 2.45
N ARG A 45 6.81 -14.28 2.07
CA ARG A 45 7.30 -13.47 0.94
C ARG A 45 6.81 -13.89 -0.44
N ASN A 46 6.18 -15.06 -0.55
CA ASN A 46 5.65 -15.56 -1.80
C ASN A 46 4.30 -14.95 -2.20
N ASP A 47 3.70 -14.15 -1.32
CA ASP A 47 2.52 -13.37 -1.70
C ASP A 47 2.82 -12.53 -2.94
N PRO A 48 2.00 -12.60 -4.00
CA PRO A 48 2.25 -11.88 -5.25
C PRO A 48 2.44 -10.36 -5.08
N LEU A 49 1.72 -9.75 -4.14
CA LEU A 49 1.90 -8.31 -3.87
C LEU A 49 3.25 -8.02 -3.19
N PHE A 50 3.74 -8.91 -2.32
CA PHE A 50 5.00 -8.71 -1.61
C PHE A 50 6.22 -9.05 -2.46
N LYS A 51 6.08 -9.91 -3.45
CA LYS A 51 7.17 -10.32 -4.33
C LYS A 51 7.13 -9.57 -5.66
N GLU A 52 6.11 -9.82 -6.45
CA GLU A 52 6.01 -9.32 -7.82
C GLU A 52 5.58 -7.86 -7.86
N GLY A 53 4.63 -7.46 -6.99
CA GLY A 53 4.20 -6.07 -6.88
C GLY A 53 5.32 -5.14 -6.42
N ILE A 54 6.09 -5.54 -5.42
CA ILE A 54 7.25 -4.77 -4.95
C ILE A 54 8.34 -4.71 -6.03
N GLN A 55 8.63 -5.82 -6.71
CA GLN A 55 9.61 -5.83 -7.79
C GLN A 55 9.19 -4.92 -8.95
N LEU A 56 7.93 -4.95 -9.35
CA LEU A 56 7.41 -4.05 -10.39
C LEU A 56 7.58 -2.56 -10.02
N ILE A 57 7.35 -2.21 -8.76
CA ILE A 57 7.57 -0.83 -8.29
C ILE A 57 9.04 -0.45 -8.42
N LYS A 58 9.97 -1.34 -8.01
CA LYS A 58 11.41 -1.11 -8.12
C LYS A 58 11.85 -0.90 -9.56
N ASP A 59 11.46 -1.80 -10.45
CA ASP A 59 11.78 -1.72 -11.87
C ASP A 59 11.29 -0.40 -12.49
N ASN A 60 10.10 0.04 -12.12
CA ASN A 60 9.54 1.31 -12.56
C ASN A 60 10.30 2.52 -12.00
N LEU A 61 10.73 2.48 -10.73
CA LEU A 61 11.52 3.56 -10.12
C LEU A 61 12.91 3.67 -10.76
N GLU A 62 13.56 2.54 -11.04
CA GLU A 62 14.86 2.48 -11.73
C GLU A 62 14.77 3.00 -13.17
N ALA A 63 13.69 2.70 -13.88
CA ALA A 63 13.47 3.19 -15.23
C ALA A 63 13.38 4.73 -15.33
N GLY A 64 13.10 5.42 -14.23
CA GLY A 64 13.37 6.85 -14.01
C GLY A 64 12.65 7.86 -14.91
N LYS A 65 11.65 7.46 -15.71
CA LYS A 65 11.01 8.29 -16.75
C LYS A 65 9.75 9.01 -16.27
N PHE A 66 9.81 9.66 -15.10
CA PHE A 66 8.62 10.27 -14.47
C PHE A 66 8.38 11.74 -14.85
N PHE A 67 9.15 12.32 -15.77
CA PHE A 67 9.12 13.75 -16.05
C PHE A 67 7.97 14.23 -16.94
N TRP A 68 7.16 13.31 -17.48
CA TRP A 68 6.03 13.61 -18.34
C TRP A 68 4.74 13.13 -17.69
N GLU A 69 3.60 13.66 -18.09
CA GLU A 69 2.28 13.30 -17.55
C GLU A 69 2.07 11.80 -17.41
N LYS A 70 2.45 11.03 -18.44
CA LYS A 70 2.37 9.56 -18.41
C LYS A 70 3.23 8.95 -17.32
N GLY A 71 4.42 9.45 -17.11
CA GLY A 71 5.32 8.99 -16.04
C GLY A 71 4.79 9.33 -14.65
N PHE A 72 4.14 10.50 -14.51
CA PHE A 72 3.50 10.87 -13.25
C PHE A 72 2.35 9.93 -12.88
N PHE A 73 1.49 9.56 -13.84
CA PHE A 73 0.43 8.58 -13.61
C PHE A 73 1.00 7.20 -13.23
N GLN A 74 2.08 6.79 -13.88
CA GLN A 74 2.76 5.54 -13.53
C GLN A 74 3.30 5.58 -12.09
N LEU A 75 3.86 6.69 -11.66
CA LEU A 75 4.31 6.89 -10.29
C LEU A 75 3.15 6.85 -9.29
N GLN A 76 2.02 7.46 -9.62
CA GLN A 76 0.80 7.35 -8.81
C GLN A 76 0.33 5.89 -8.69
N MET A 77 0.34 5.14 -9.80
CA MET A 77 -0.02 3.71 -9.79
C MET A 77 0.94 2.89 -8.92
N ASN A 78 2.24 3.15 -9.01
CA ASN A 78 3.24 2.49 -8.16
C ASN A 78 2.99 2.77 -6.67
N TYR A 79 2.69 4.01 -6.33
CA TYR A 79 2.37 4.39 -4.95
C TYR A 79 1.11 3.70 -4.45
N MET A 80 0.07 3.58 -5.29
CA MET A 80 -1.16 2.86 -4.96
C MET A 80 -0.94 1.37 -4.82
N LEU A 81 -0.12 0.76 -5.68
CA LEU A 81 0.24 -0.66 -5.57
C LEU A 81 1.00 -0.95 -4.27
N LEU A 82 1.94 -0.07 -3.90
CA LEU A 82 2.64 -0.16 -2.62
C LEU A 82 1.67 -0.11 -1.43
N TRP A 83 0.70 0.80 -1.47
CA TRP A 83 -0.33 0.86 -0.43
C TRP A 83 -1.21 -0.38 -0.40
N SER A 84 -1.54 -0.97 -1.54
CA SER A 84 -2.27 -2.24 -1.57
C SER A 84 -1.49 -3.36 -0.87
N ALA A 85 -0.18 -3.42 -1.07
CA ALA A 85 0.68 -4.38 -0.37
C ALA A 85 0.73 -4.12 1.15
N ILE A 86 0.86 -2.85 1.56
CA ILE A 86 0.87 -2.46 2.97
C ILE A 86 -0.46 -2.78 3.65
N ASP A 87 -1.58 -2.40 3.03
CA ASP A 87 -2.93 -2.66 3.57
C ASP A 87 -3.16 -4.18 3.70
N ARG A 88 -2.72 -4.97 2.70
CA ARG A 88 -2.77 -6.44 2.75
C ARG A 88 -1.95 -6.97 3.92
N TYR A 89 -0.69 -6.56 4.06
CA TYR A 89 0.16 -6.97 5.18
C TYR A 89 -0.48 -6.64 6.53
N CYS A 90 -0.96 -5.41 6.68
CA CYS A 90 -1.62 -4.97 7.90
C CYS A 90 -2.87 -5.80 8.23
N LYS A 91 -3.68 -6.09 7.21
CA LYS A 91 -4.88 -6.91 7.38
C LYS A 91 -4.56 -8.33 7.82
N LEU A 92 -3.55 -8.94 7.20
CA LEU A 92 -3.10 -10.29 7.55
C LEU A 92 -2.52 -10.37 8.95
N LYS A 93 -1.67 -9.40 9.30
CA LYS A 93 -0.93 -9.44 10.57
C LYS A 93 -1.76 -9.01 11.77
N TYR A 94 -2.54 -7.93 11.64
CA TYR A 94 -3.26 -7.33 12.77
C TYR A 94 -4.75 -7.61 12.77
N ASN A 95 -5.36 -7.71 11.60
CA ASN A 95 -6.78 -8.01 11.40
C ASN A 95 -7.72 -7.13 12.26
N LYS A 96 -7.43 -5.84 12.39
CA LYS A 96 -8.27 -4.91 13.13
C LYS A 96 -9.51 -4.53 12.32
N GLU A 97 -10.53 -3.99 13.00
CA GLU A 97 -11.81 -3.59 12.41
C GLU A 97 -11.69 -2.45 11.38
N SER A 98 -10.65 -1.60 11.50
CA SER A 98 -10.46 -0.47 10.59
C SER A 98 -9.04 -0.41 10.05
N ASP A 99 -8.90 0.10 8.82
CA ASP A 99 -7.61 0.35 8.20
C ASP A 99 -6.77 1.35 8.99
N TYR A 100 -7.40 2.31 9.64
CA TYR A 100 -6.71 3.24 10.53
C TYR A 100 -6.07 2.50 11.71
N ALA A 101 -6.79 1.60 12.35
CA ALA A 101 -6.26 0.82 13.47
C ALA A 101 -5.12 -0.10 13.00
N ASN A 102 -5.27 -0.75 11.85
CA ASN A 102 -4.22 -1.57 11.25
C ASN A 102 -2.93 -0.77 11.00
N ARG A 103 -3.03 0.40 10.37
CA ARG A 103 -1.85 1.26 10.10
C ARG A 103 -1.21 1.79 11.37
N ARG A 104 -1.98 2.05 12.41
CA ARG A 104 -1.47 2.49 13.70
C ARG A 104 -0.64 1.40 14.37
N GLU A 105 -1.08 0.15 14.30
CA GLU A 105 -0.30 -0.98 14.81
C GLU A 105 1.04 -1.09 14.06
N LEU A 106 1.02 -1.01 12.72
CA LEU A 106 2.24 -1.03 11.91
C LEU A 106 3.21 0.09 12.30
N ALA A 107 2.71 1.31 12.45
CA ALA A 107 3.54 2.46 12.82
C ALA A 107 4.19 2.29 14.21
N GLN A 108 3.57 1.55 15.12
CA GLN A 108 4.09 1.30 16.47
C GLN A 108 5.13 0.17 16.54
N GLU A 109 5.27 -0.61 15.47
CA GLU A 109 6.27 -1.67 15.45
C GLU A 109 7.70 -1.15 15.51
N LYS A 110 8.53 -1.88 16.23
CA LYS A 110 9.95 -1.53 16.35
C LYS A 110 10.63 -1.48 14.97
N VAL A 111 10.34 -2.45 14.10
CA VAL A 111 10.93 -2.51 12.75
C VAL A 111 10.56 -1.29 11.91
N PHE A 112 9.29 -0.84 11.97
CA PHE A 112 8.86 0.38 11.28
C PHE A 112 9.63 1.61 11.80
N LYS A 113 9.72 1.77 13.12
CA LYS A 113 10.44 2.88 13.75
C LYS A 113 11.92 2.90 13.38
N ASP A 114 12.57 1.74 13.44
CA ASP A 114 13.98 1.60 13.11
C ASP A 114 14.24 1.84 11.60
N ALA A 115 13.35 1.39 10.73
CA ALA A 115 13.42 1.67 9.30
C ALA A 115 13.19 3.16 9.00
N LEU A 116 12.19 3.77 9.64
CA LEU A 116 11.88 5.19 9.48
C LEU A 116 13.07 6.10 9.85
N ARG A 117 13.79 5.80 10.92
CA ARG A 117 14.98 6.55 11.33
C ARG A 117 16.16 6.46 10.36
N ARG A 118 16.15 5.49 9.44
CA ARG A 118 17.17 5.36 8.39
C ARG A 118 16.85 6.20 7.15
N ILE A 119 15.65 6.78 7.10
CA ILE A 119 15.27 7.65 6.00
C ILE A 119 16.01 8.98 6.13
N GLU A 120 16.75 9.33 5.08
CA GLU A 120 17.42 10.62 5.01
C GLU A 120 16.39 11.76 4.91
N THR A 121 16.51 12.71 5.82
CA THR A 121 15.59 13.85 5.94
C THR A 121 16.33 15.14 5.60
N ASP A 122 16.62 15.37 4.33
CA ASP A 122 17.31 16.58 3.90
C ASP A 122 16.43 17.84 3.92
N GLU A 123 15.11 17.68 3.93
CA GLU A 123 14.16 18.80 3.88
C GLU A 123 12.88 18.51 4.66
N TYR A 124 12.28 19.57 5.20
CA TYR A 124 10.93 19.56 5.76
C TYR A 124 9.92 19.30 4.65
N ARG A 125 9.39 18.09 4.61
CA ARG A 125 8.35 17.71 3.66
C ARG A 125 7.00 17.99 4.26
N THR A 126 6.24 18.81 3.58
CA THR A 126 4.89 19.19 3.98
C THR A 126 3.92 18.90 2.88
N ILE A 127 2.78 18.32 3.22
CA ILE A 127 1.64 18.13 2.33
C ILE A 127 0.39 18.70 2.98
N TYR A 128 -0.61 18.99 2.16
CA TYR A 128 -1.92 19.40 2.65
C TYR A 128 -2.92 18.29 2.38
N SER A 129 -3.73 17.95 3.38
CA SER A 129 -4.87 17.08 3.21
C SER A 129 -5.85 17.70 2.22
N SER A 130 -6.33 16.90 1.28
CA SER A 130 -7.33 17.38 0.32
C SER A 130 -8.73 17.53 0.92
N ASP A 131 -8.99 16.95 2.09
CA ASP A 131 -10.30 16.96 2.72
C ASP A 131 -10.52 18.20 3.57
N ASP A 132 -9.55 18.55 4.41
CA ASP A 132 -9.68 19.60 5.40
C ASP A 132 -8.63 20.72 5.27
N LEU A 133 -7.77 20.64 4.22
CA LEU A 133 -6.65 21.53 3.96
C LEU A 133 -5.63 21.62 5.11
N SER A 134 -5.68 20.70 6.06
CA SER A 134 -4.74 20.65 7.15
C SER A 134 -3.35 20.25 6.69
N GLU A 135 -2.36 20.85 7.29
CA GLU A 135 -0.96 20.58 7.05
C GLU A 135 -0.55 19.24 7.68
N ARG A 136 0.21 18.43 6.92
CA ARG A 136 0.84 17.21 7.40
C ARG A 136 2.33 17.32 7.15
N LYS A 137 3.10 17.32 8.23
CA LYS A 137 4.57 17.37 8.18
C LYS A 137 5.13 15.96 8.27
N PHE A 138 6.21 15.73 7.55
CA PHE A 138 7.03 14.55 7.75
C PHE A 138 7.90 14.74 8.98
N ASP A 139 7.78 13.84 9.94
CA ASP A 139 8.51 13.92 11.22
C ASP A 139 8.96 12.51 11.63
N VAL A 140 10.23 12.20 11.41
CA VAL A 140 10.82 10.88 11.70
C VAL A 140 10.82 10.51 13.18
N GLU A 141 10.69 11.50 14.07
CA GLU A 141 10.60 11.25 15.50
C GLU A 141 9.17 10.86 15.92
N ASN A 142 8.20 11.02 15.02
CA ASN A 142 6.81 10.69 15.28
C ASN A 142 6.28 9.73 14.20
N GLU A 143 6.38 8.45 14.46
CA GLU A 143 6.00 7.38 13.55
C GLU A 143 4.53 7.45 13.10
N ILE A 144 3.65 7.90 14.00
CA ILE A 144 2.21 8.04 13.68
C ILE A 144 2.01 9.21 12.70
N TYR A 145 2.73 10.32 12.88
CA TYR A 145 2.65 11.45 11.95
C TYR A 145 3.22 11.09 10.59
N CYS A 146 4.34 10.36 10.54
CA CYS A 146 4.90 9.85 9.29
C CYS A 146 3.93 8.91 8.55
N MET A 147 3.32 7.98 9.26
CA MET A 147 2.32 7.09 8.67
C MET A 147 1.13 7.89 8.12
N ASN A 148 0.64 8.87 8.86
CA ASN A 148 -0.44 9.75 8.42
C ASN A 148 -0.03 10.63 7.23
N TYR A 149 1.22 11.10 7.17
CA TYR A 149 1.77 11.82 6.02
C TYR A 149 1.69 10.97 4.76
N TYR A 150 2.23 9.76 4.77
CA TYR A 150 2.18 8.84 3.63
C TYR A 150 0.74 8.49 3.24
N TYR A 151 -0.12 8.23 4.21
CA TYR A 151 -1.52 7.93 3.94
C TYR A 151 -2.28 9.12 3.35
N THR A 152 -1.99 10.34 3.78
CA THR A 152 -2.59 11.55 3.21
C THR A 152 -2.21 11.73 1.74
N LEU A 153 -0.96 11.42 1.36
CA LEU A 153 -0.57 11.38 -0.06
C LEU A 153 -1.43 10.40 -0.86
N ARG A 154 -1.64 9.20 -0.33
CA ARG A 154 -2.51 8.20 -0.94
C ARG A 154 -3.94 8.73 -1.12
N CYS A 155 -4.51 9.33 -0.09
CA CYS A 155 -5.84 9.92 -0.16
C CYS A 155 -5.92 11.04 -1.20
N ASN A 156 -4.93 11.91 -1.26
CA ASN A 156 -4.88 12.98 -2.25
C ASN A 156 -4.85 12.46 -3.69
N ILE A 157 -4.18 11.34 -3.94
CA ILE A 157 -4.15 10.69 -5.26
C ILE A 157 -5.52 10.13 -5.60
N VAL A 158 -6.12 9.35 -4.69
CA VAL A 158 -7.37 8.60 -4.96
C VAL A 158 -8.57 9.52 -5.08
N HIS A 159 -8.72 10.46 -4.16
CA HIS A 159 -9.94 11.22 -4.04
C HIS A 159 -9.98 12.50 -4.86
N ARG A 160 -8.82 13.04 -5.26
CA ARG A 160 -8.78 14.33 -5.96
C ARG A 160 -7.97 14.33 -7.24
N GLY A 161 -7.43 13.19 -7.65
CA GLY A 161 -6.72 13.08 -8.92
C GLY A 161 -5.68 14.19 -9.09
N LYS A 162 -4.94 14.55 -8.01
CA LYS A 162 -3.92 15.58 -8.12
C LYS A 162 -2.94 15.23 -9.23
N SER A 163 -2.96 16.02 -10.27
CA SER A 163 -2.15 15.83 -11.48
C SER A 163 -1.04 16.87 -11.61
N SER A 164 -0.65 17.50 -10.49
CA SER A 164 0.36 18.54 -10.53
C SER A 164 1.74 17.95 -10.74
N VAL A 165 2.36 18.24 -11.88
CA VAL A 165 3.76 17.88 -12.18
C VAL A 165 4.73 18.41 -11.11
N ARG A 166 4.33 19.44 -10.34
CA ARG A 166 5.13 20.00 -9.24
C ARG A 166 5.30 19.00 -8.08
N ASP A 167 4.40 18.04 -7.96
CA ASP A 167 4.42 17.06 -6.86
C ASP A 167 5.19 15.78 -7.22
N VAL A 168 5.74 15.66 -8.44
CA VAL A 168 6.46 14.45 -8.90
C VAL A 168 7.63 14.11 -7.99
N GLY A 169 8.48 15.09 -7.65
CA GLY A 169 9.63 14.87 -6.79
C GLY A 169 9.23 14.38 -5.40
N LEU A 170 8.22 15.00 -4.82
CA LEU A 170 7.69 14.62 -3.51
C LEU A 170 7.08 13.21 -3.51
N LEU A 171 6.26 12.92 -4.52
CA LEU A 171 5.63 11.60 -4.65
C LEU A 171 6.66 10.50 -4.90
N ARG A 172 7.67 10.78 -5.75
CA ARG A 172 8.77 9.86 -6.01
C ARG A 172 9.52 9.54 -4.71
N LYS A 173 9.94 10.57 -3.98
CA LYS A 173 10.67 10.40 -2.73
C LYS A 173 9.82 9.65 -1.69
N ALA A 174 8.54 9.97 -1.57
CA ALA A 174 7.63 9.25 -0.68
C ALA A 174 7.46 7.78 -1.07
N THR A 175 7.46 7.47 -2.38
CA THR A 175 7.39 6.09 -2.87
C THR A 175 8.67 5.33 -2.52
N GLU A 176 9.83 5.92 -2.78
CA GLU A 176 11.15 5.33 -2.49
C GLU A 176 11.30 5.06 -0.99
N ASP A 177 11.00 6.03 -0.14
CA ASP A 177 11.10 5.90 1.31
C ASP A 177 10.17 4.84 1.88
N LEU A 178 8.90 4.88 1.49
CA LEU A 178 7.90 3.94 1.98
C LEU A 178 8.17 2.51 1.49
N LEU A 179 8.69 2.38 0.26
CA LEU A 179 9.15 1.10 -0.28
C LEU A 179 10.29 0.53 0.56
N GLN A 180 11.33 1.33 0.84
CA GLN A 180 12.46 0.92 1.66
C GLN A 180 12.03 0.49 3.07
N ILE A 181 11.12 1.24 3.70
CA ILE A 181 10.56 0.90 5.00
C ILE A 181 9.84 -0.44 4.92
N PHE A 182 8.97 -0.61 3.91
CA PHE A 182 8.15 -1.80 3.79
C PHE A 182 8.97 -3.05 3.44
N GLU A 183 9.99 -2.94 2.60
CA GLU A 183 10.93 -4.05 2.35
C GLU A 183 11.64 -4.48 3.64
N THR A 184 12.09 -3.53 4.46
CA THR A 184 12.69 -3.84 5.76
C THR A 184 11.74 -4.62 6.67
N ILE A 185 10.44 -4.24 6.66
CA ILE A 185 9.40 -4.93 7.44
C ILE A 185 9.20 -6.36 6.93
N LEU A 186 9.11 -6.54 5.62
CA LEU A 186 8.96 -7.86 5.01
C LEU A 186 10.18 -8.75 5.31
N ASP A 187 11.38 -8.17 5.20
CA ASP A 187 12.63 -8.89 5.51
C ASP A 187 12.68 -9.37 6.95
N GLU A 188 12.36 -8.51 7.92
CA GLU A 188 12.34 -8.92 9.32
C GLU A 188 11.20 -9.91 9.65
N THR A 189 10.04 -9.71 9.04
CA THR A 189 8.87 -10.56 9.31
C THR A 189 9.08 -11.97 8.78
N PHE A 190 9.69 -12.11 7.61
CA PHE A 190 9.85 -13.38 6.91
C PHE A 190 11.30 -13.89 6.89
N SER A 191 12.22 -13.28 7.65
CA SER A 191 13.52 -13.87 7.90
C SER A 191 13.31 -15.21 8.61
N GLU A 192 13.79 -16.27 8.02
CA GLU A 192 13.85 -17.56 8.68
C GLU A 192 14.65 -17.40 9.99
N LYS A 193 14.02 -17.68 11.11
CA LYS A 193 14.66 -17.79 12.42
C LYS A 193 15.28 -19.15 12.60
#